data_26e4b0661a290e940694abcae30db117
#
_entry.id   26e4b0661a290e940694abcae30db117
#
_cell.length_a   1.000
_cell.length_b   1.000
_cell.length_c   1.000
_cell.angle_alpha   90.00
_cell.angle_beta   90.00
_cell.angle_gamma   90.00
#
_symmetry.space_group_name_H-M   'P 1'
#
loop_
_entity.id
_entity.type
_entity.pdbx_description
1 polymer ?
#
loop_
_entity_poly.entity_id
_entity_poly.type
_entity_poly.pdbx_seq_one_letter_code
_entity_poly.pdbx_strand_id
1 'polypeptide(L)'
;MIEDWLANAYEGMSKRQFIARMSITGISLAGFAMAANSVAGEVITTPVTGLAVADGKISSGDFRIPIYEARPSATGKYPVVLVIPEIFGMHEHIKDVTRRFAREGFLSVTFEPYAREGGVLHLPDIESVRKVADSVPDERVMGDLDALMAYVKQHPAGQVDRIGVTGFCRGGMYTLLFAAHTHVVKAAVAWYGQLRPAKTPGVRTAGPLDIAAQIDAPILGLYGGADLGIPVADVKEMAAALKAAGKTSDFVLYPRAQGTTRILCGLPA
;
A
#
# COMPACT_ATOMS: atom_id res chain seq x y z
N MET A 1 -14.55 -14.31 -7.55
CA MET A 1 -13.19 -13.89 -7.96
C MET A 1 -12.40 -13.19 -6.84
N ILE A 2 -12.80 -12.04 -6.25
CA ILE A 2 -12.16 -11.56 -5.01
C ILE A 2 -12.42 -12.55 -3.87
N GLU A 3 -13.63 -13.07 -3.80
CA GLU A 3 -14.01 -14.12 -2.83
C GLU A 3 -13.22 -15.40 -3.05
N ASP A 4 -13.00 -15.79 -4.31
CA ASP A 4 -12.21 -16.99 -4.65
C ASP A 4 -10.71 -16.78 -4.36
N TRP A 5 -10.17 -15.58 -4.58
CA TRP A 5 -8.79 -15.26 -4.20
C TRP A 5 -8.62 -15.25 -2.68
N LEU A 6 -9.56 -14.62 -1.95
CA LEU A 6 -9.58 -14.60 -0.49
C LEU A 6 -9.78 -16.01 0.07
N ALA A 7 -10.67 -16.82 -0.53
CA ALA A 7 -10.86 -18.23 -0.16
C ALA A 7 -9.62 -19.07 -0.47
N ASN A 8 -8.95 -18.80 -1.60
CA ASN A 8 -7.73 -19.50 -1.99
C ASN A 8 -6.47 -18.99 -1.25
N ALA A 9 -6.48 -17.74 -0.77
CA ALA A 9 -5.40 -17.21 0.08
C ALA A 9 -5.52 -17.72 1.51
N TYR A 10 -6.75 -17.96 1.96
CA TYR A 10 -7.10 -18.47 3.28
C TYR A 10 -8.27 -19.44 3.11
N GLU A 11 -7.98 -20.73 2.94
CA GLU A 11 -9.04 -21.75 2.92
C GLU A 11 -10.00 -21.55 4.09
N GLY A 12 -11.24 -21.18 3.80
CA GLY A 12 -12.30 -20.98 4.78
C GLY A 12 -12.48 -19.57 5.35
N MET A 13 -11.75 -18.55 4.87
CA MET A 13 -11.93 -17.18 5.36
C MET A 13 -12.84 -16.36 4.44
N SER A 14 -13.93 -15.81 4.99
CA SER A 14 -14.83 -14.92 4.26
C SER A 14 -14.21 -13.52 4.03
N LYS A 15 -14.70 -12.79 3.02
CA LYS A 15 -14.38 -11.37 2.75
C LYS A 15 -14.47 -10.50 4.01
N ARG A 16 -15.52 -10.71 4.84
CA ARG A 16 -15.68 -10.03 6.13
C ARG A 16 -14.56 -10.35 7.12
N GLN A 17 -14.13 -11.60 7.20
CA GLN A 17 -13.05 -12.03 8.09
C GLN A 17 -11.69 -11.50 7.62
N PHE A 18 -11.44 -11.42 6.30
CA PHE A 18 -10.25 -10.78 5.75
C PHE A 18 -10.23 -9.29 6.08
N ILE A 19 -11.34 -8.57 5.80
CA ILE A 19 -11.47 -7.14 6.13
C ILE A 19 -11.37 -6.94 7.66
N ALA A 20 -12.00 -7.81 8.47
CA ALA A 20 -11.91 -7.75 9.92
C ALA A 20 -10.49 -8.03 10.41
N ARG A 21 -9.75 -8.99 9.84
CA ARG A 21 -8.35 -9.25 10.19
C ARG A 21 -7.43 -8.14 9.70
N MET A 22 -7.64 -7.59 8.50
CA MET A 22 -6.95 -6.38 8.04
C MET A 22 -7.24 -5.18 8.96
N SER A 23 -8.44 -5.09 9.52
CA SER A 23 -8.83 -4.03 10.46
C SER A 23 -8.36 -4.30 11.90
N ILE A 24 -8.35 -5.57 12.35
CA ILE A 24 -7.86 -6.01 13.67
C ILE A 24 -6.33 -5.91 13.76
N THR A 25 -5.61 -5.96 12.63
CA THR A 25 -4.18 -5.65 12.60
C THR A 25 -3.89 -4.18 12.90
N GLY A 26 -4.90 -3.43 13.38
CA GLY A 26 -4.72 -2.11 14.01
C GLY A 26 -4.26 -1.03 13.04
N ILE A 27 -4.59 -1.16 11.75
CA ILE A 27 -4.57 -0.03 10.82
C ILE A 27 -5.79 0.84 11.16
N SER A 28 -5.89 1.24 12.42
CA SER A 28 -6.76 2.34 12.80
C SER A 28 -6.07 3.63 12.41
N LEU A 29 -6.86 4.60 11.98
CA LEU A 29 -6.41 5.99 11.77
C LEU A 29 -5.57 6.55 12.95
N ALA A 30 -5.75 6.03 14.18
CA ALA A 30 -4.96 6.38 15.35
C ALA A 30 -3.48 5.98 15.25
N GLY A 31 -3.14 4.84 14.61
CA GLY A 31 -1.75 4.43 14.40
C GLY A 31 -0.98 5.37 13.48
N PHE A 32 -1.67 6.02 12.57
CA PHE A 32 -1.08 6.98 11.63
C PHE A 32 -0.79 8.35 12.29
N ALA A 33 -1.72 8.83 13.13
CA ALA A 33 -1.52 10.06 13.90
C ALA A 33 -0.33 9.94 14.88
N MET A 34 -0.05 8.74 15.36
CA MET A 34 1.05 8.47 16.27
C MET A 34 2.43 8.40 15.58
N ALA A 35 2.48 8.11 14.28
CA ALA A 35 3.72 8.15 13.51
C ALA A 35 4.15 9.59 13.15
N ALA A 36 3.18 10.52 13.10
CA ALA A 36 3.42 11.91 12.73
C ALA A 36 3.59 12.88 13.92
N ASN A 37 3.15 12.48 15.12
CA ASN A 37 3.34 13.24 16.36
C ASN A 37 3.81 12.29 17.46
N SER A 38 4.79 12.70 18.24
CA SER A 38 5.19 12.06 19.50
C SER A 38 4.11 12.22 20.58
N VAL A 39 2.91 11.72 20.31
CA VAL A 39 1.86 11.60 21.32
C VAL A 39 2.21 10.39 22.17
N ALA A 40 2.27 10.58 23.50
CA ALA A 40 2.53 9.56 24.50
C ALA A 40 1.44 8.47 24.50
N GLY A 41 1.50 7.57 23.51
CA GLY A 41 0.71 6.35 23.40
C GLY A 41 1.64 5.20 23.09
N GLU A 42 1.36 4.01 23.59
CA GLU A 42 2.14 2.82 23.25
C GLU A 42 2.14 2.62 21.73
N VAL A 43 3.33 2.68 21.13
CA VAL A 43 3.51 2.34 19.71
C VAL A 43 3.22 0.85 19.57
N ILE A 44 2.20 0.51 18.81
CA ILE A 44 1.89 -0.90 18.52
C ILE A 44 3.06 -1.48 17.73
N THR A 45 3.76 -2.43 18.33
CA THR A 45 4.88 -3.13 17.70
C THR A 45 4.57 -4.61 17.62
N THR A 46 4.52 -5.15 16.41
CA THR A 46 4.36 -6.59 16.19
C THR A 46 5.67 -7.30 16.49
N PRO A 47 5.69 -8.23 17.48
CA PRO A 47 6.89 -8.97 17.82
C PRO A 47 7.40 -9.81 16.64
N VAL A 48 8.72 -9.90 16.50
CA VAL A 48 9.36 -10.72 15.45
C VAL A 48 9.42 -12.22 15.79
N THR A 49 9.06 -12.60 17.02
CA THR A 49 9.02 -14.02 17.44
C THR A 49 8.14 -14.85 16.50
N GLY A 50 8.66 -15.93 15.94
CA GLY A 50 7.96 -16.76 14.95
C GLY A 50 7.94 -16.19 13.54
N LEU A 51 8.64 -15.07 13.29
CA LEU A 51 8.85 -14.51 11.97
C LEU A 51 10.33 -14.59 11.57
N ALA A 52 10.58 -14.72 10.28
CA ALA A 52 11.85 -14.40 9.65
C ALA A 52 11.70 -13.01 9.03
N VAL A 53 12.54 -12.07 9.47
CA VAL A 53 12.56 -10.69 8.99
C VAL A 53 13.94 -10.33 8.47
N ALA A 54 14.01 -9.49 7.44
CA ALA A 54 15.27 -9.02 6.91
C ALA A 54 15.15 -7.60 6.34
N ASP A 55 16.15 -6.77 6.60
CA ASP A 55 16.45 -5.58 5.81
C ASP A 55 17.37 -5.99 4.65
N GLY A 56 17.10 -5.46 3.47
CA GLY A 56 17.85 -5.78 2.26
C GLY A 56 17.93 -4.61 1.28
N LYS A 57 18.56 -4.86 0.15
CA LYS A 57 18.56 -3.93 -0.99
C LYS A 57 18.43 -4.70 -2.29
N ILE A 58 17.57 -4.26 -3.18
CA ILE A 58 17.39 -4.81 -4.53
C ILE A 58 17.84 -3.81 -5.59
N SER A 59 18.25 -4.29 -6.74
CA SER A 59 18.60 -3.42 -7.88
C SER A 59 17.34 -2.95 -8.58
N SER A 60 17.23 -1.64 -8.82
CA SER A 60 16.22 -1.01 -9.65
C SER A 60 16.91 -0.01 -10.57
N GLY A 61 17.08 -0.38 -11.83
CA GLY A 61 17.95 0.34 -12.75
C GLY A 61 19.40 0.37 -12.24
N ASP A 62 19.96 1.56 -12.15
CA ASP A 62 21.31 1.84 -11.65
C ASP A 62 21.43 2.02 -10.14
N PHE A 63 20.30 1.92 -9.42
CA PHE A 63 20.25 2.18 -7.99
C PHE A 63 19.89 0.92 -7.18
N ARG A 64 20.33 0.88 -5.93
CA ARG A 64 19.94 -0.17 -4.98
C ARG A 64 18.98 0.36 -3.94
N ILE A 65 17.67 0.06 -4.15
CA ILE A 65 16.63 0.50 -3.23
C ILE A 65 16.58 -0.39 -1.98
N PRO A 66 16.47 0.21 -0.78
CA PRO A 66 16.24 -0.54 0.46
C PRO A 66 14.87 -1.23 0.42
N ILE A 67 14.84 -2.45 0.94
CA ILE A 67 13.62 -3.21 1.20
C ILE A 67 13.60 -3.71 2.63
N TYR A 68 12.41 -4.01 3.12
CA TYR A 68 12.20 -4.79 4.33
C TYR A 68 11.22 -5.91 4.02
N GLU A 69 11.52 -7.12 4.51
CA GLU A 69 10.65 -8.28 4.34
C GLU A 69 10.37 -8.97 5.66
N ALA A 70 9.21 -9.61 5.72
CA ALA A 70 8.81 -10.47 6.82
C ALA A 70 7.99 -11.65 6.30
N ARG A 71 8.19 -12.83 6.91
CA ARG A 71 7.41 -14.04 6.63
C ARG A 71 7.35 -14.91 7.88
N PRO A 72 6.48 -15.93 7.94
CA PRO A 72 6.59 -16.95 8.98
C PRO A 72 7.98 -17.59 8.98
N SER A 73 8.52 -17.90 10.16
CA SER A 73 9.85 -18.52 10.29
C SER A 73 9.87 -19.99 9.85
N ALA A 74 8.72 -20.65 9.81
CA ALA A 74 8.60 -22.02 9.32
C ALA A 74 9.04 -22.12 7.85
N THR A 75 9.58 -23.26 7.48
CA THR A 75 9.93 -23.57 6.09
C THR A 75 8.65 -23.77 5.28
N GLY A 76 8.55 -23.08 4.14
CA GLY A 76 7.36 -23.18 3.28
C GLY A 76 7.35 -22.12 2.18
N LYS A 77 6.32 -22.19 1.33
CA LYS A 77 5.99 -21.16 0.37
C LYS A 77 4.75 -20.41 0.83
N TYR A 78 4.78 -19.09 0.72
CA TYR A 78 3.74 -18.19 1.21
C TYR A 78 3.20 -17.30 0.09
N PRO A 79 1.89 -17.03 0.07
CA PRO A 79 1.36 -15.96 -0.77
C PRO A 79 2.12 -14.66 -0.50
N VAL A 80 2.30 -13.84 -1.52
CA VAL A 80 3.09 -12.62 -1.43
C VAL A 80 2.20 -11.40 -1.28
N VAL A 81 2.58 -10.46 -0.42
CA VAL A 81 1.98 -9.13 -0.35
C VAL A 81 3.07 -8.07 -0.49
N LEU A 82 2.96 -7.23 -1.51
CA LEU A 82 3.76 -6.02 -1.64
C LEU A 82 3.05 -4.89 -0.88
N VAL A 83 3.76 -4.24 0.05
CA VAL A 83 3.24 -3.13 0.84
C VAL A 83 3.86 -1.84 0.35
N ILE A 84 3.05 -0.95 -0.22
CA ILE A 84 3.51 0.34 -0.76
C ILE A 84 3.32 1.40 0.32
N PRO A 85 4.41 2.07 0.77
CA PRO A 85 4.35 3.05 1.83
C PRO A 85 3.68 4.36 1.40
N GLU A 86 3.38 5.18 2.39
CA GLU A 86 2.90 6.56 2.24
C GLU A 86 4.03 7.50 1.79
N ILE A 87 3.76 8.80 1.80
CA ILE A 87 4.76 9.84 1.51
C ILE A 87 5.94 9.84 2.51
N PHE A 88 5.84 9.15 3.63
CA PHE A 88 6.91 9.02 4.63
C PHE A 88 7.90 7.90 4.35
N GLY A 89 7.73 7.16 3.26
CA GLY A 89 8.61 6.04 2.91
C GLY A 89 8.52 4.85 3.87
N MET A 90 9.57 4.05 3.90
CA MET A 90 9.64 2.81 4.67
C MET A 90 9.99 3.06 6.15
N HIS A 91 9.09 3.72 6.88
CA HIS A 91 9.25 3.96 8.32
C HIS A 91 8.77 2.76 9.16
N GLU A 92 8.99 2.84 10.49
CA GLU A 92 8.76 1.69 11.38
C GLU A 92 7.30 1.17 11.36
N HIS A 93 6.30 2.04 11.18
CA HIS A 93 4.91 1.59 11.05
C HIS A 93 4.70 0.72 9.80
N ILE A 94 5.30 1.07 8.66
CA ILE A 94 5.22 0.25 7.44
C ILE A 94 5.94 -1.09 7.62
N LYS A 95 7.09 -1.10 8.31
CA LYS A 95 7.76 -2.34 8.69
C LYS A 95 6.88 -3.19 9.63
N ASP A 96 6.16 -2.55 10.55
CA ASP A 96 5.22 -3.23 11.43
C ASP A 96 4.03 -3.83 10.67
N VAL A 97 3.45 -3.08 9.73
CA VAL A 97 2.40 -3.60 8.83
C VAL A 97 2.91 -4.83 8.05
N THR A 98 4.14 -4.76 7.56
CA THR A 98 4.79 -5.89 6.87
C THR A 98 4.89 -7.12 7.78
N ARG A 99 5.28 -6.94 9.05
CA ARG A 99 5.29 -8.02 10.05
C ARG A 99 3.89 -8.58 10.35
N ARG A 100 2.85 -7.73 10.36
CA ARG A 100 1.46 -8.17 10.56
C ARG A 100 0.99 -9.08 9.43
N PHE A 101 1.27 -8.72 8.18
CA PHE A 101 0.98 -9.62 7.05
C PHE A 101 1.73 -10.95 7.19
N ALA A 102 2.98 -10.92 7.65
CA ALA A 102 3.72 -12.15 7.89
C ALA A 102 3.08 -13.03 9.00
N ARG A 103 2.52 -12.42 10.04
CA ARG A 103 1.73 -13.13 11.06
C ARG A 103 0.49 -13.81 10.49
N GLU A 104 -0.09 -13.24 9.44
CA GLU A 104 -1.24 -13.80 8.73
C GLU A 104 -0.83 -14.83 7.66
N GLY A 105 0.44 -15.21 7.59
CA GLY A 105 0.93 -16.28 6.72
C GLY A 105 1.40 -15.82 5.34
N PHE A 106 1.74 -14.55 5.15
CA PHE A 106 2.29 -14.03 3.91
C PHE A 106 3.82 -13.88 3.95
N LEU A 107 4.44 -13.97 2.78
CA LEU A 107 5.69 -13.28 2.52
C LEU A 107 5.34 -11.83 2.17
N SER A 108 5.62 -10.91 3.06
CA SER A 108 5.31 -9.49 2.90
C SER A 108 6.59 -8.70 2.69
N VAL A 109 6.59 -7.81 1.70
CA VAL A 109 7.77 -7.02 1.33
C VAL A 109 7.36 -5.57 1.09
N THR A 110 8.16 -4.64 1.62
CA THR A 110 8.04 -3.20 1.39
C THR A 110 9.38 -2.62 0.92
N PHE A 111 9.37 -1.40 0.43
CA PHE A 111 10.56 -0.73 -0.12
C PHE A 111 10.58 0.77 0.23
N GLU A 112 11.75 1.41 0.04
CA GLU A 112 11.91 2.85 0.24
C GLU A 112 11.85 3.59 -1.10
N PRO A 113 10.71 4.20 -1.47
CA PRO A 113 10.55 4.86 -2.77
C PRO A 113 11.38 6.14 -2.90
N TYR A 114 11.78 6.73 -1.79
CA TYR A 114 12.53 8.00 -1.73
C TYR A 114 14.03 7.82 -1.46
N ALA A 115 14.54 6.61 -1.61
CA ALA A 115 15.94 6.30 -1.30
C ALA A 115 16.95 7.08 -2.15
N ARG A 116 16.60 7.40 -3.41
CA ARG A 116 17.44 8.19 -4.32
C ARG A 116 17.55 9.65 -3.89
N GLU A 117 16.54 10.17 -3.19
CA GLU A 117 16.50 11.51 -2.59
C GLU A 117 17.09 11.55 -1.19
N GLY A 118 17.68 10.44 -0.71
CA GLY A 118 18.22 10.34 0.64
C GLY A 118 17.20 9.96 1.72
N GLY A 119 15.98 9.59 1.31
CA GLY A 119 14.85 9.34 2.21
C GLY A 119 14.21 10.62 2.74
N VAL A 120 13.13 10.48 3.49
CA VAL A 120 12.32 11.63 3.96
C VAL A 120 12.17 11.70 5.49
N LEU A 121 12.55 10.66 6.22
CA LEU A 121 12.33 10.58 7.68
C LEU A 121 13.12 11.62 8.50
N HIS A 122 14.19 12.17 7.93
CA HIS A 122 15.01 13.20 8.56
C HIS A 122 14.54 14.63 8.28
N LEU A 123 13.54 14.80 7.42
CA LEU A 123 13.05 16.11 7.03
C LEU A 123 12.23 16.75 8.17
N PRO A 124 12.35 18.09 8.35
CA PRO A 124 11.84 18.76 9.55
C PRO A 124 10.31 18.90 9.58
N ASP A 125 9.64 18.86 8.44
CA ASP A 125 8.21 19.13 8.32
C ASP A 125 7.55 18.42 7.12
N ILE A 126 6.23 18.41 7.15
CA ILE A 126 5.41 17.75 6.13
C ILE A 126 5.52 18.40 4.74
N GLU A 127 5.79 19.71 4.68
CA GLU A 127 5.93 20.42 3.41
C GLU A 127 7.20 19.96 2.69
N SER A 128 8.30 19.84 3.40
CA SER A 128 9.57 19.27 2.90
C SER A 128 9.40 17.84 2.43
N VAL A 129 8.68 17.00 3.21
CA VAL A 129 8.35 15.62 2.80
C VAL A 129 7.53 15.59 1.52
N ARG A 130 6.48 16.42 1.42
CA ARG A 130 5.65 16.51 0.22
C ARG A 130 6.46 16.96 -0.98
N LYS A 131 7.32 17.95 -0.83
CA LYS A 131 8.18 18.46 -1.90
C LYS A 131 9.02 17.33 -2.52
N VAL A 132 9.61 16.47 -1.70
CA VAL A 132 10.35 15.29 -2.17
C VAL A 132 9.39 14.30 -2.83
N ALA A 133 8.33 13.90 -2.14
CA ALA A 133 7.39 12.90 -2.67
C ALA A 133 6.71 13.34 -3.99
N ASP A 134 6.46 14.64 -4.15
CA ASP A 134 5.82 15.19 -5.35
C ASP A 134 6.82 15.42 -6.51
N SER A 135 8.13 15.33 -6.27
CA SER A 135 9.17 15.40 -7.31
C SER A 135 9.50 14.04 -7.93
N VAL A 136 9.11 12.95 -7.28
CA VAL A 136 9.40 11.58 -7.75
C VAL A 136 8.47 11.21 -8.91
N PRO A 137 9.00 10.88 -10.10
CA PRO A 137 8.18 10.43 -11.21
C PRO A 137 7.44 9.12 -10.90
N ASP A 138 6.14 9.07 -11.23
CA ASP A 138 5.34 7.86 -11.04
C ASP A 138 5.92 6.67 -11.81
N GLU A 139 6.48 6.89 -13.01
CA GLU A 139 7.14 5.86 -13.81
C GLU A 139 8.32 5.22 -13.07
N ARG A 140 9.09 6.03 -12.33
CA ARG A 140 10.19 5.51 -11.49
C ARG A 140 9.68 4.60 -10.37
N VAL A 141 8.58 4.99 -9.73
CA VAL A 141 7.96 4.15 -8.69
C VAL A 141 7.42 2.84 -9.29
N MET A 142 6.85 2.89 -10.51
CA MET A 142 6.46 1.66 -11.20
C MET A 142 7.66 0.76 -11.50
N GLY A 143 8.79 1.31 -11.94
CA GLY A 143 10.03 0.56 -12.14
C GLY A 143 10.60 -0.04 -10.84
N ASP A 144 10.50 0.68 -9.73
CA ASP A 144 10.89 0.15 -8.41
C ASP A 144 9.97 -1.00 -7.97
N LEU A 145 8.68 -0.91 -8.25
CA LEU A 145 7.71 -1.99 -8.00
C LEU A 145 7.94 -3.20 -8.91
N ASP A 146 8.33 -2.98 -10.17
CA ASP A 146 8.75 -4.07 -11.07
C ASP A 146 9.99 -4.80 -10.55
N ALA A 147 10.97 -4.05 -10.03
CA ALA A 147 12.15 -4.63 -9.40
C ALA A 147 11.78 -5.44 -8.13
N LEU A 148 10.84 -4.94 -7.33
CA LEU A 148 10.32 -5.65 -6.17
C LEU A 148 9.55 -6.92 -6.58
N MET A 149 8.77 -6.83 -7.66
CA MET A 149 8.08 -7.98 -8.26
C MET A 149 9.08 -9.03 -8.75
N ALA A 150 10.15 -8.63 -9.42
CA ALA A 150 11.21 -9.54 -9.87
C ALA A 150 11.91 -10.23 -8.69
N TYR A 151 12.15 -9.49 -7.61
CA TYR A 151 12.71 -10.02 -6.37
C TYR A 151 11.83 -11.12 -5.76
N VAL A 152 10.54 -10.83 -5.54
CA VAL A 152 9.65 -11.82 -4.91
C VAL A 152 9.38 -13.04 -5.79
N LYS A 153 9.44 -12.91 -7.11
CA LYS A 153 9.34 -14.05 -8.03
C LYS A 153 10.50 -15.00 -7.91
N GLN A 154 11.68 -14.54 -7.51
CA GLN A 154 12.88 -15.36 -7.30
C GLN A 154 13.03 -15.80 -5.84
N HIS A 155 12.21 -15.27 -4.94
CA HIS A 155 12.31 -15.56 -3.52
C HIS A 155 11.89 -17.01 -3.23
N PRO A 156 12.72 -17.83 -2.54
CA PRO A 156 12.46 -19.26 -2.35
C PRO A 156 11.17 -19.55 -1.56
N ALA A 157 10.74 -18.64 -0.70
CA ALA A 157 9.52 -18.75 0.07
C ALA A 157 8.29 -18.09 -0.60
N GLY A 158 8.41 -17.51 -1.81
CA GLY A 158 7.31 -16.86 -2.51
C GLY A 158 6.45 -17.82 -3.33
N GLN A 159 5.13 -17.69 -3.25
CA GLN A 159 4.18 -18.28 -4.20
C GLN A 159 3.92 -17.27 -5.32
N VAL A 160 4.61 -17.44 -6.45
CA VAL A 160 4.65 -16.47 -7.56
C VAL A 160 3.33 -16.31 -8.31
N ASP A 161 2.43 -17.25 -8.15
CA ASP A 161 1.06 -17.25 -8.69
C ASP A 161 0.04 -16.58 -7.77
N ARG A 162 0.46 -16.18 -6.56
CA ARG A 162 -0.39 -15.60 -5.50
C ARG A 162 0.23 -14.30 -4.94
N ILE A 163 0.33 -13.29 -5.80
CA ILE A 163 0.91 -11.99 -5.45
C ILE A 163 -0.20 -10.94 -5.36
N GLY A 164 -0.36 -10.35 -4.19
CA GLY A 164 -1.21 -9.20 -3.94
C GLY A 164 -0.39 -7.93 -3.70
N VAL A 165 -1.05 -6.78 -3.82
CA VAL A 165 -0.47 -5.48 -3.52
C VAL A 165 -1.41 -4.68 -2.62
N THR A 166 -0.85 -3.96 -1.67
CA THR A 166 -1.59 -3.02 -0.82
C THR A 166 -0.77 -1.77 -0.57
N GLY A 167 -1.42 -0.65 -0.33
CA GLY A 167 -0.73 0.59 -0.02
C GLY A 167 -1.65 1.64 0.57
N PHE A 168 -1.04 2.61 1.24
CA PHE A 168 -1.72 3.60 2.07
C PHE A 168 -1.45 5.01 1.55
N CYS A 169 -2.44 5.89 1.54
CA CYS A 169 -2.27 7.28 1.09
C CYS A 169 -1.71 7.34 -0.35
N ARG A 170 -0.52 7.90 -0.53
CA ARG A 170 0.23 7.88 -1.80
C ARG A 170 0.44 6.44 -2.29
N GLY A 171 0.76 5.51 -1.38
CA GLY A 171 0.89 4.10 -1.70
C GLY A 171 -0.44 3.46 -2.14
N GLY A 172 -1.58 3.94 -1.63
CA GLY A 172 -2.90 3.53 -2.12
C GLY A 172 -3.16 3.96 -3.56
N MET A 173 -2.72 5.15 -3.94
CA MET A 173 -2.73 5.59 -5.34
C MET A 173 -1.83 4.70 -6.20
N TYR A 174 -0.58 4.45 -5.76
CA TYR A 174 0.35 3.58 -6.48
C TYR A 174 -0.12 2.13 -6.56
N THR A 175 -0.89 1.65 -5.59
CA THR A 175 -1.54 0.33 -5.65
C THR A 175 -2.45 0.21 -6.87
N LEU A 176 -3.27 1.22 -7.14
CA LEU A 176 -4.16 1.25 -8.30
C LEU A 176 -3.38 1.42 -9.62
N LEU A 177 -2.39 2.30 -9.64
CA LEU A 177 -1.52 2.50 -10.81
C LEU A 177 -0.75 1.22 -11.14
N PHE A 178 -0.21 0.54 -10.14
CA PHE A 178 0.53 -0.71 -10.34
C PHE A 178 -0.37 -1.87 -10.76
N ALA A 179 -1.61 -1.93 -10.27
CA ALA A 179 -2.59 -2.92 -10.71
C ALA A 179 -3.00 -2.75 -12.19
N ALA A 180 -2.86 -1.54 -12.74
CA ALA A 180 -3.02 -1.28 -14.17
C ALA A 180 -1.73 -1.52 -14.97
N HIS A 181 -0.56 -1.31 -14.34
CA HIS A 181 0.75 -1.46 -14.94
C HIS A 181 1.13 -2.93 -15.21
N THR A 182 0.64 -3.86 -14.37
CA THR A 182 1.02 -5.27 -14.46
C THR A 182 -0.18 -6.22 -14.37
N HIS A 183 -0.16 -7.31 -15.16
CA HIS A 183 -1.17 -8.36 -15.13
C HIS A 183 -0.86 -9.49 -14.12
N VAL A 184 0.24 -9.38 -13.37
CA VAL A 184 0.70 -10.44 -12.45
C VAL A 184 -0.01 -10.37 -11.10
N VAL A 185 -0.41 -9.18 -10.67
CA VAL A 185 -1.12 -8.95 -9.41
C VAL A 185 -2.48 -9.65 -9.44
N LYS A 186 -2.76 -10.43 -8.39
CA LYS A 186 -3.99 -11.23 -8.26
C LYS A 186 -5.07 -10.54 -7.44
N ALA A 187 -4.71 -9.55 -6.63
CA ALA A 187 -5.63 -8.65 -5.93
C ALA A 187 -4.89 -7.39 -5.48
N ALA A 188 -5.62 -6.28 -5.40
CA ALA A 188 -5.07 -5.02 -4.93
C ALA A 188 -6.00 -4.37 -3.90
N VAL A 189 -5.42 -3.88 -2.78
CA VAL A 189 -6.16 -3.19 -1.72
C VAL A 189 -5.63 -1.78 -1.57
N ALA A 190 -6.42 -0.80 -1.99
CA ALA A 190 -6.05 0.61 -1.94
C ALA A 190 -6.69 1.30 -0.73
N TRP A 191 -5.87 1.82 0.18
CA TRP A 191 -6.30 2.55 1.35
C TRP A 191 -6.18 4.04 1.11
N TYR A 192 -7.30 4.74 1.04
CA TYR A 192 -7.41 6.20 0.90
C TYR A 192 -6.36 6.81 -0.06
N GLY A 193 -6.11 6.15 -1.18
CA GLY A 193 -5.27 6.67 -2.26
C GLY A 193 -6.00 7.73 -3.08
N GLN A 194 -5.31 8.83 -3.43
CA GLN A 194 -5.89 9.83 -4.31
C GLN A 194 -6.29 9.21 -5.65
N LEU A 195 -7.52 9.49 -6.09
CA LEU A 195 -8.07 8.96 -7.34
C LEU A 195 -7.89 9.95 -8.49
N ARG A 196 -7.81 11.24 -8.16
CA ARG A 196 -7.63 12.35 -9.10
C ARG A 196 -6.50 13.27 -8.62
N PRO A 197 -5.24 12.78 -8.59
CA PRO A 197 -4.11 13.60 -8.19
C PRO A 197 -3.84 14.71 -9.21
N ALA A 198 -3.21 15.79 -8.77
CA ALA A 198 -2.75 16.83 -9.68
C ALA A 198 -1.73 16.26 -10.69
N LYS A 199 -1.93 16.56 -11.97
CA LYS A 199 -1.01 16.16 -13.05
C LYS A 199 0.17 17.14 -13.09
N THR A 200 1.36 16.61 -13.19
CA THR A 200 2.61 17.37 -13.22
C THR A 200 3.47 16.82 -14.37
N PRO A 201 3.76 17.60 -15.40
CA PRO A 201 4.58 17.14 -16.53
C PRO A 201 5.92 16.53 -16.08
N GLY A 202 6.28 15.38 -16.63
CA GLY A 202 7.50 14.65 -16.28
C GLY A 202 7.48 13.93 -14.94
N VAL A 203 6.44 14.14 -14.11
CA VAL A 203 6.28 13.48 -12.80
C VAL A 203 5.05 12.60 -12.78
N ARG A 204 3.89 13.16 -13.09
CA ARG A 204 2.60 12.46 -13.07
C ARG A 204 1.74 12.87 -14.24
N THR A 205 1.46 11.94 -15.13
CA THR A 205 0.68 12.17 -16.35
C THR A 205 -0.76 11.67 -16.23
N ALA A 206 -1.00 10.70 -15.35
CA ALA A 206 -2.32 10.09 -15.14
C ALA A 206 -2.55 9.79 -13.65
N GLY A 207 -3.82 9.83 -13.24
CA GLY A 207 -4.27 9.32 -11.94
C GLY A 207 -5.07 8.01 -12.11
N PRO A 208 -5.44 7.36 -11.00
CA PRO A 208 -6.21 6.11 -11.04
C PRO A 208 -7.51 6.18 -11.86
N LEU A 209 -8.23 7.30 -11.82
CA LEU A 209 -9.44 7.49 -12.62
C LEU A 209 -9.18 7.51 -14.11
N ASP A 210 -8.04 8.03 -14.54
CA ASP A 210 -7.67 8.10 -15.97
C ASP A 210 -7.38 6.71 -16.55
N ILE A 211 -6.99 5.75 -15.70
CA ILE A 211 -6.52 4.40 -16.12
C ILE A 211 -7.41 3.27 -15.61
N ALA A 212 -8.59 3.56 -15.04
CA ALA A 212 -9.46 2.56 -14.42
C ALA A 212 -9.76 1.36 -15.33
N ALA A 213 -9.98 1.58 -16.63
CA ALA A 213 -10.24 0.53 -17.61
C ALA A 213 -9.05 -0.42 -17.84
N GLN A 214 -7.84 -0.01 -17.48
CA GLN A 214 -6.60 -0.80 -17.66
C GLN A 214 -6.33 -1.73 -16.46
N ILE A 215 -7.04 -1.55 -15.35
CA ILE A 215 -6.87 -2.37 -14.15
C ILE A 215 -7.45 -3.76 -14.39
N ASP A 216 -6.64 -4.81 -14.29
CA ASP A 216 -7.09 -6.18 -14.47
C ASP A 216 -7.28 -6.92 -13.14
N ALA A 217 -6.52 -6.56 -12.11
CA ALA A 217 -6.64 -7.17 -10.79
C ALA A 217 -7.97 -6.79 -10.11
N PRO A 218 -8.60 -7.69 -9.35
CA PRO A 218 -9.68 -7.34 -8.44
C PRO A 218 -9.24 -6.27 -7.43
N ILE A 219 -10.07 -5.24 -7.24
CA ILE A 219 -9.77 -4.09 -6.38
C ILE A 219 -10.67 -4.07 -5.15
N LEU A 220 -10.07 -3.86 -3.97
CA LEU A 220 -10.77 -3.39 -2.78
C LEU A 220 -10.29 -1.98 -2.46
N GLY A 221 -11.18 -1.00 -2.56
CA GLY A 221 -10.93 0.38 -2.17
C GLY A 221 -11.51 0.69 -0.79
N LEU A 222 -10.70 1.23 0.13
CA LEU A 222 -11.10 1.56 1.50
C LEU A 222 -10.91 3.06 1.74
N TYR A 223 -12.00 3.79 1.89
CA TYR A 223 -12.01 5.26 1.88
C TYR A 223 -12.82 5.85 3.03
N GLY A 224 -12.43 7.05 3.46
CA GLY A 224 -13.15 7.82 4.45
C GLY A 224 -14.29 8.64 3.83
N GLY A 225 -15.49 8.58 4.41
CA GLY A 225 -16.61 9.42 4.00
C GLY A 225 -16.50 10.87 4.45
N ALA A 226 -15.64 11.16 5.43
CA ALA A 226 -15.35 12.49 5.94
C ALA A 226 -13.94 12.98 5.52
N ASP A 227 -13.33 12.36 4.51
CA ASP A 227 -12.04 12.77 3.96
C ASP A 227 -12.20 14.01 3.09
N LEU A 228 -11.54 15.11 3.49
CA LEU A 228 -11.57 16.37 2.74
C LEU A 228 -10.61 16.38 1.55
N GLY A 229 -9.62 15.47 1.52
CA GLY A 229 -8.62 15.38 0.45
C GLY A 229 -9.02 14.41 -0.67
N ILE A 230 -10.01 13.54 -0.41
CA ILE A 230 -10.50 12.56 -1.40
C ILE A 230 -12.04 12.62 -1.41
N PRO A 231 -12.64 13.39 -2.32
CA PRO A 231 -14.08 13.53 -2.40
C PRO A 231 -14.78 12.18 -2.59
N VAL A 232 -15.88 11.96 -1.86
CA VAL A 232 -16.72 10.76 -2.02
C VAL A 232 -17.22 10.60 -3.47
N ALA A 233 -17.37 11.72 -4.19
CA ALA A 233 -17.73 11.73 -5.60
C ALA A 233 -16.68 10.98 -6.46
N ASP A 234 -15.39 11.22 -6.22
CA ASP A 234 -14.31 10.55 -6.94
C ASP A 234 -14.28 9.03 -6.65
N VAL A 235 -14.57 8.64 -5.39
CA VAL A 235 -14.67 7.22 -5.01
C VAL A 235 -15.81 6.52 -5.75
N LYS A 236 -16.98 7.18 -5.83
CA LYS A 236 -18.14 6.66 -6.58
C LYS A 236 -17.86 6.61 -8.07
N GLU A 237 -17.19 7.61 -8.62
CA GLU A 237 -16.81 7.66 -10.03
C GLU A 237 -15.83 6.52 -10.38
N MET A 238 -14.82 6.27 -9.52
CA MET A 238 -13.89 5.16 -9.69
C MET A 238 -14.60 3.81 -9.69
N ALA A 239 -15.50 3.58 -8.73
CA ALA A 239 -16.31 2.36 -8.68
C ALA A 239 -17.17 2.19 -9.95
N ALA A 240 -17.78 3.28 -10.44
CA ALA A 240 -18.58 3.29 -11.66
C ALA A 240 -17.72 3.02 -12.90
N ALA A 241 -16.53 3.63 -13.00
CA ALA A 241 -15.61 3.44 -14.12
C ALA A 241 -15.12 1.98 -14.23
N LEU A 242 -14.73 1.40 -13.09
CA LEU A 242 -14.33 -0.02 -13.03
C LEU A 242 -15.48 -0.95 -13.42
N LYS A 243 -16.68 -0.69 -12.91
CA LYS A 243 -17.88 -1.47 -13.25
C LYS A 243 -18.20 -1.36 -14.75
N ALA A 244 -18.15 -0.15 -15.32
CA ALA A 244 -18.39 0.08 -16.75
C ALA A 244 -17.36 -0.63 -17.63
N ALA A 245 -16.13 -0.77 -17.15
CA ALA A 245 -15.05 -1.53 -17.81
C ALA A 245 -15.12 -3.05 -17.55
N GLY A 246 -16.14 -3.56 -16.85
CA GLY A 246 -16.31 -4.98 -16.54
C GLY A 246 -15.31 -5.50 -15.52
N LYS A 247 -14.69 -4.61 -14.72
CA LYS A 247 -13.66 -4.99 -13.74
C LYS A 247 -14.28 -5.35 -12.39
N THR A 248 -13.65 -6.29 -11.69
CA THR A 248 -14.08 -6.69 -10.35
C THR A 248 -13.58 -5.68 -9.32
N SER A 249 -14.49 -5.03 -8.61
CA SER A 249 -14.12 -4.07 -7.58
C SER A 249 -15.16 -3.96 -6.48
N ASP A 250 -14.70 -3.58 -5.29
CA ASP A 250 -15.54 -3.21 -4.17
C ASP A 250 -14.95 -1.98 -3.48
N PHE A 251 -15.79 -0.98 -3.20
CA PHE A 251 -15.39 0.26 -2.54
C PHE A 251 -16.18 0.44 -1.27
N VAL A 252 -15.47 0.43 -0.13
CA VAL A 252 -16.06 0.61 1.19
C VAL A 252 -15.82 2.03 1.66
N LEU A 253 -16.91 2.75 1.92
CA LEU A 253 -16.88 4.07 2.54
C LEU A 253 -17.15 3.93 4.04
N TYR A 254 -16.24 4.45 4.85
CA TYR A 254 -16.38 4.56 6.30
C TYR A 254 -16.90 5.95 6.63
N PRO A 255 -18.19 6.15 6.97
CA PRO A 255 -18.85 7.46 6.95
C PRO A 255 -18.18 8.51 7.86
N ARG A 256 -17.58 8.08 8.98
CA ARG A 256 -16.96 8.97 9.99
C ARG A 256 -15.44 9.02 9.87
N ALA A 257 -14.84 8.18 9.03
CA ALA A 257 -13.40 8.19 8.87
C ALA A 257 -12.97 9.43 8.10
N GLN A 258 -12.02 10.14 8.67
CA GLN A 258 -11.29 11.21 7.99
C GLN A 258 -10.11 10.59 7.27
N GLY A 259 -9.83 11.01 6.04
CA GLY A 259 -8.60 10.62 5.37
C GLY A 259 -7.38 11.26 6.02
N THR A 260 -6.24 10.86 5.53
CA THR A 260 -4.91 11.27 6.04
C THR A 260 -4.68 12.77 6.15
N THR A 261 -5.38 13.59 5.38
CA THR A 261 -5.09 15.04 5.32
C THR A 261 -5.24 15.73 6.67
N ARG A 262 -6.13 15.28 7.54
CA ARG A 262 -6.32 15.86 8.88
C ARG A 262 -5.48 15.16 9.96
N ILE A 263 -5.08 13.91 9.70
CA ILE A 263 -4.23 13.13 10.62
C ILE A 263 -2.77 13.55 10.49
N LEU A 264 -2.34 13.89 9.27
CA LEU A 264 -0.98 14.37 9.00
C LEU A 264 -0.80 15.86 9.29
N CYS A 265 -1.90 16.63 9.23
CA CYS A 265 -1.89 18.04 9.52
C CYS A 265 -2.31 18.33 10.96
N GLY A 266 -2.05 17.50 11.94
CA GLY A 266 -2.35 17.69 13.39
C GLY A 266 -1.99 19.07 13.96
N LEU A 267 -2.11 20.11 13.14
CA LEU A 267 -2.06 21.52 13.50
C LEU A 267 -3.46 21.95 13.90
N PRO A 268 -3.61 22.55 15.08
CA PRO A 268 -4.85 23.22 15.46
C PRO A 268 -5.20 24.28 14.40
N ALA A 269 -6.50 24.43 14.19
CA ALA A 269 -7.07 25.48 13.34
C ALA A 269 -6.70 26.85 13.86
#